data_7e7f73a6521cc6b5045f18961a765be7
#
_entry.id   7e7f73a6521cc6b5045f18961a765be7
#
_cell.length_a   1.000
_cell.length_b   1.000
_cell.length_c   1.000
_cell.angle_alpha   90.00
_cell.angle_beta   90.00
_cell.angle_gamma   90.00
#
_symmetry.space_group_name_H-M   'P 1'
#
loop_
_entity.id
_entity.type
_entity.pdbx_description
1 polymer ?
#
loop_
_entity_poly.entity_id
_entity_poly.type
_entity_poly.pdbx_seq_one_letter_code
_entity_poly.pdbx_strand_id
1 'polypeptide(L)'
;MQKLRRMSLAEQTAAHLRAGLRRGHWRGTLPGLVPLAAELDVSTKTIEAALRLLQGEKLLRARGQGRSRAIIHPRAARHSLRVGILLYEAMLEEQPKATQVLFQIQHDLEAAGHELFFAAKTQQELQHNVRRIVRHVGESRADAWIVVSGSRALLRWFSRQKTPCLALFGRTDGLEIARAGPDKGPAYIAATRQLLALGHRQIVLIVRRPRREPEPGHLEQAVLVDLAAHGIKTGRHNLPEWEETR
;
A
#
# COMPACT_ATOMS: atom_id res chain seq x y z
N MET A 1 -2.03 15.96 -26.30
CA MET A 1 -1.67 16.69 -25.05
C MET A 1 -2.94 16.87 -24.22
N GLN A 2 -3.04 16.17 -23.09
CA GLN A 2 -4.19 16.28 -22.19
C GLN A 2 -3.96 17.51 -21.29
N LYS A 3 -4.84 18.52 -21.39
CA LYS A 3 -4.75 19.74 -20.56
C LYS A 3 -4.93 19.36 -19.08
N LEU A 4 -3.96 19.71 -18.25
CA LEU A 4 -4.07 19.61 -16.79
C LEU A 4 -5.26 20.48 -16.33
N ARG A 5 -6.32 19.84 -15.84
CA ARG A 5 -7.48 20.52 -15.28
C ARG A 5 -7.14 20.98 -13.85
N ARG A 6 -7.05 22.28 -13.62
CA ARG A 6 -6.93 22.83 -12.27
C ARG A 6 -8.22 22.52 -11.50
N MET A 7 -8.09 21.95 -10.31
CA MET A 7 -9.21 21.72 -9.41
C MET A 7 -9.78 23.07 -8.96
N SER A 8 -11.09 23.25 -9.10
CA SER A 8 -11.79 24.40 -8.54
C SER A 8 -11.76 24.38 -7.00
N LEU A 9 -11.98 25.51 -6.34
CA LEU A 9 -12.05 25.59 -4.89
C LEU A 9 -13.16 24.66 -4.32
N ALA A 10 -14.28 24.51 -5.04
CA ALA A 10 -15.33 23.57 -4.67
C ALA A 10 -14.89 22.10 -4.73
N GLU A 11 -14.12 21.71 -5.75
CA GLU A 11 -13.55 20.35 -5.86
C GLU A 11 -12.51 20.07 -4.77
N GLN A 12 -11.66 21.06 -4.44
CA GLN A 12 -10.70 20.95 -3.33
C GLN A 12 -11.41 20.82 -1.98
N THR A 13 -12.44 21.64 -1.75
CA THR A 13 -13.28 21.56 -0.54
C THR A 13 -14.01 20.22 -0.46
N ALA A 14 -14.55 19.71 -1.57
CA ALA A 14 -15.16 18.38 -1.61
C ALA A 14 -14.15 17.28 -1.30
N ALA A 15 -12.92 17.37 -1.80
CA ALA A 15 -11.85 16.42 -1.49
C ALA A 15 -11.50 16.44 0.01
N HIS A 16 -11.40 17.61 0.62
CA HIS A 16 -11.16 17.77 2.05
C HIS A 16 -12.29 17.17 2.90
N LEU A 17 -13.53 17.53 2.59
CA LEU A 17 -14.71 16.98 3.28
C LEU A 17 -14.82 15.47 3.13
N ARG A 18 -14.53 14.94 1.93
CA ARG A 18 -14.50 13.49 1.66
C ARG A 18 -13.47 12.77 2.54
N ALA A 19 -12.27 13.34 2.67
CA ALA A 19 -11.24 12.81 3.57
C ALA A 19 -11.70 12.84 5.03
N GLY A 20 -12.34 13.93 5.48
CA GLY A 20 -12.91 14.05 6.81
C GLY A 20 -14.03 13.02 7.08
N LEU A 21 -14.93 12.82 6.10
CA LEU A 21 -15.98 11.78 6.19
C LEU A 21 -15.39 10.37 6.31
N ARG A 22 -14.37 10.06 5.52
CA ARG A 22 -13.68 8.75 5.56
C ARG A 22 -12.96 8.52 6.90
N ARG A 23 -12.38 9.57 7.49
CA ARG A 23 -11.72 9.51 8.80
C ARG A 23 -12.70 9.50 9.97
N GLY A 24 -14.02 9.63 9.71
CA GLY A 24 -15.04 9.66 10.76
C GLY A 24 -15.05 10.96 11.60
N HIS A 25 -14.48 12.05 11.05
CA HIS A 25 -14.46 13.36 11.69
C HIS A 25 -15.87 13.85 12.05
N TRP A 26 -16.84 13.57 11.19
CA TRP A 26 -18.26 13.80 11.46
C TRP A 26 -19.01 12.46 11.51
N ARG A 27 -19.93 12.32 12.46
CA ARG A 27 -20.77 11.12 12.63
C ARG A 27 -22.25 11.48 12.51
N GLY A 28 -22.99 10.66 11.76
CA GLY A 28 -24.44 10.80 11.58
C GLY A 28 -24.85 11.93 10.66
N THR A 29 -24.51 13.17 10.98
CA THR A 29 -24.85 14.37 10.19
C THR A 29 -23.66 15.32 10.07
N LEU A 30 -23.55 15.98 8.91
CA LEU A 30 -22.61 17.09 8.71
C LEU A 30 -23.11 18.36 9.40
N PRO A 31 -22.21 19.22 9.89
CA PRO A 31 -22.58 20.58 10.30
C PRO A 31 -23.31 21.35 9.19
N GLY A 32 -24.01 22.41 9.55
CA GLY A 32 -24.69 23.28 8.60
C GLY A 32 -23.71 24.03 7.68
N LEU A 33 -24.25 24.69 6.63
CA LEU A 33 -23.43 25.43 5.66
C LEU A 33 -22.56 26.50 6.30
N VAL A 34 -23.12 27.29 7.24
CA VAL A 34 -22.41 28.40 7.87
C VAL A 34 -21.27 27.93 8.79
N PRO A 35 -21.47 26.96 9.69
CA PRO A 35 -20.37 26.40 10.47
C PRO A 35 -19.25 25.80 9.61
N LEU A 36 -19.58 25.05 8.54
CA LEU A 36 -18.58 24.47 7.65
C LEU A 36 -17.81 25.55 6.86
N ALA A 37 -18.49 26.61 6.45
CA ALA A 37 -17.88 27.74 5.76
C ALA A 37 -16.87 28.46 6.66
N ALA A 38 -17.22 28.66 7.93
CA ALA A 38 -16.33 29.26 8.92
C ALA A 38 -15.15 28.33 9.27
N GLU A 39 -15.38 27.02 9.41
CA GLU A 39 -14.34 26.01 9.73
C GLU A 39 -13.30 25.92 8.63
N LEU A 40 -13.72 25.99 7.35
CA LEU A 40 -12.84 25.80 6.20
C LEU A 40 -12.39 27.10 5.52
N ASP A 41 -12.76 28.25 6.08
CA ASP A 41 -12.46 29.58 5.55
C ASP A 41 -12.82 29.74 4.05
N VAL A 42 -14.04 29.30 3.70
CA VAL A 42 -14.57 29.40 2.33
C VAL A 42 -16.00 29.95 2.32
N SER A 43 -16.45 30.43 1.17
CA SER A 43 -17.83 30.92 1.05
C SER A 43 -18.87 29.80 1.21
N THR A 44 -20.05 30.15 1.69
CA THR A 44 -21.18 29.21 1.79
C THR A 44 -21.57 28.66 0.40
N LYS A 45 -21.39 29.41 -0.69
CA LYS A 45 -21.58 28.93 -2.07
C LYS A 45 -20.58 27.85 -2.45
N THR A 46 -19.32 27.98 -2.02
CA THR A 46 -18.27 26.98 -2.21
C THR A 46 -18.61 25.68 -1.46
N ILE A 47 -19.02 25.79 -0.20
CA ILE A 47 -19.49 24.62 0.59
C ILE A 47 -20.67 23.96 -0.08
N GLU A 48 -21.66 24.74 -0.53
CA GLU A 48 -22.86 24.17 -1.18
C GLU A 48 -22.50 23.39 -2.46
N ALA A 49 -21.60 23.93 -3.30
CA ALA A 49 -21.10 23.26 -4.47
C ALA A 49 -20.34 21.97 -4.14
N ALA A 50 -19.46 22.01 -3.12
CA ALA A 50 -18.74 20.84 -2.62
C ALA A 50 -19.69 19.76 -2.10
N LEU A 51 -20.72 20.14 -1.34
CA LEU A 51 -21.72 19.20 -0.82
C LEU A 51 -22.58 18.57 -1.93
N ARG A 52 -22.87 19.29 -3.02
CA ARG A 52 -23.54 18.70 -4.20
C ARG A 52 -22.68 17.63 -4.86
N LEU A 53 -21.35 17.84 -4.96
CA LEU A 53 -20.43 16.83 -5.48
C LEU A 53 -20.49 15.56 -4.60
N LEU A 54 -20.41 15.71 -3.27
CA LEU A 54 -20.48 14.59 -2.34
C LEU A 54 -21.85 13.89 -2.32
N GLN A 55 -22.94 14.61 -2.63
CA GLN A 55 -24.26 14.01 -2.84
C GLN A 55 -24.32 13.18 -4.14
N GLY A 56 -23.73 13.69 -5.21
CA GLY A 56 -23.57 12.94 -6.47
C GLY A 56 -22.78 11.64 -6.29
N GLU A 57 -21.78 11.67 -5.40
CA GLU A 57 -20.98 10.49 -4.99
C GLU A 57 -21.71 9.56 -4.00
N LYS A 58 -22.96 9.86 -3.63
CA LYS A 58 -23.77 9.10 -2.67
C LYS A 58 -23.15 9.03 -1.26
N LEU A 59 -22.28 9.97 -0.90
CA LEU A 59 -21.68 10.08 0.43
C LEU A 59 -22.59 10.85 1.41
N LEU A 60 -23.48 11.66 0.88
CA LEU A 60 -24.43 12.49 1.65
C LEU A 60 -25.85 12.33 1.13
N ARG A 61 -26.83 12.42 2.03
CA ARG A 61 -28.27 12.51 1.72
C ARG A 61 -28.85 13.82 2.24
N ALA A 62 -29.57 14.55 1.40
CA ALA A 62 -30.35 15.68 1.85
C ALA A 62 -31.50 15.21 2.77
N ARG A 63 -31.76 15.97 3.86
CA ARG A 63 -32.85 15.73 4.81
C ARG A 63 -33.99 16.75 4.68
N GLY A 64 -33.98 17.53 3.61
CA GLY A 64 -34.93 18.63 3.39
C GLY A 64 -34.25 20.00 3.46
N GLN A 65 -34.98 21.04 3.01
CA GLN A 65 -34.48 22.40 2.95
C GLN A 65 -34.18 22.95 4.35
N GLY A 66 -32.98 23.54 4.53
CA GLY A 66 -32.54 24.08 5.82
C GLY A 66 -32.04 23.06 6.87
N ARG A 67 -32.08 21.75 6.61
CA ARG A 67 -31.63 20.72 7.54
C ARG A 67 -30.21 20.22 7.21
N SER A 68 -29.47 19.81 8.25
CA SER A 68 -28.16 19.19 8.10
C SER A 68 -28.22 17.92 7.25
N ARG A 69 -27.21 17.69 6.40
CA ARG A 69 -27.14 16.52 5.51
C ARG A 69 -26.75 15.27 6.29
N ALA A 70 -27.49 14.17 6.09
CA ALA A 70 -27.12 12.89 6.66
C ALA A 70 -25.91 12.33 5.92
N ILE A 71 -24.95 11.85 6.68
CA ILE A 71 -23.80 11.13 6.16
C ILE A 71 -24.29 9.74 5.77
N ILE A 72 -24.21 9.43 4.49
CA ILE A 72 -24.35 8.06 4.01
C ILE A 72 -22.95 7.47 4.18
N HIS A 73 -22.71 6.78 5.30
CA HIS A 73 -21.55 5.93 5.31
C HIS A 73 -21.74 4.93 4.16
N PRO A 74 -20.88 4.91 3.10
CA PRO A 74 -20.77 3.70 2.31
C PRO A 74 -20.56 2.64 3.38
N ARG A 75 -21.33 1.56 3.33
CA ARG A 75 -21.37 0.46 4.33
C ARG A 75 -19.94 0.12 4.82
N ALA A 76 -19.31 1.09 5.48
CA ALA A 76 -18.04 0.96 6.16
C ALA A 76 -18.33 -0.03 7.27
N ALA A 77 -17.67 -1.10 7.25
CA ALA A 77 -17.77 -2.28 8.03
C ALA A 77 -18.49 -2.03 9.37
N ARG A 78 -19.70 -2.57 9.50
CA ARG A 78 -20.42 -2.68 10.78
C ARG A 78 -19.64 -3.56 11.78
N HIS A 79 -18.49 -4.07 11.37
CA HIS A 79 -17.60 -4.87 12.18
C HIS A 79 -16.20 -4.25 12.13
N SER A 80 -15.66 -3.89 13.29
CA SER A 80 -14.23 -3.61 13.44
C SER A 80 -13.48 -4.86 12.97
N LEU A 81 -12.57 -4.70 12.01
CA LEU A 81 -11.69 -5.78 11.58
C LEU A 81 -10.45 -5.78 12.46
N ARG A 82 -10.01 -6.96 12.83
CA ARG A 82 -8.73 -7.18 13.49
C ARG A 82 -7.69 -7.51 12.44
N VAL A 83 -6.83 -6.56 12.11
CA VAL A 83 -5.84 -6.64 11.03
C VAL A 83 -4.46 -6.96 11.61
N GLY A 84 -3.89 -8.08 11.21
CA GLY A 84 -2.54 -8.47 11.61
C GLY A 84 -1.49 -7.96 10.63
N ILE A 85 -0.37 -7.45 11.14
CA ILE A 85 0.83 -7.16 10.34
C ILE A 85 1.90 -8.22 10.62
N LEU A 86 2.32 -8.93 9.58
CA LEU A 86 3.45 -9.86 9.64
C LEU A 86 4.68 -9.20 9.01
N LEU A 87 5.60 -8.77 9.86
CA LEU A 87 6.86 -8.15 9.44
C LEU A 87 7.84 -9.19 8.89
N TYR A 88 8.73 -8.75 7.99
CA TYR A 88 9.85 -9.55 7.51
C TYR A 88 10.90 -9.76 8.60
N GLU A 89 11.32 -8.67 9.23
CA GLU A 89 12.30 -8.58 10.33
C GLU A 89 11.82 -7.55 11.36
N ALA A 90 12.46 -7.48 12.51
CA ALA A 90 12.15 -6.46 13.50
C ALA A 90 12.29 -5.05 12.88
N MET A 91 11.41 -4.13 13.28
CA MET A 91 11.53 -2.73 12.85
C MET A 91 12.80 -2.14 13.46
N LEU A 92 13.82 -1.93 12.63
CA LEU A 92 15.04 -1.25 13.03
C LEU A 92 14.82 0.26 12.96
N GLU A 93 15.32 1.00 13.95
CA GLU A 93 15.30 2.47 13.97
C GLU A 93 15.98 3.08 12.73
N GLU A 94 16.83 2.32 12.06
CA GLU A 94 17.60 2.71 10.87
C GLU A 94 16.80 2.71 9.56
N GLN A 95 15.53 2.29 9.56
CA GLN A 95 14.67 2.30 8.35
C GLN A 95 13.45 3.23 8.48
N PRO A 96 13.66 4.55 8.63
CA PRO A 96 12.59 5.48 8.98
C PRO A 96 11.45 5.53 7.94
N LYS A 97 11.75 5.36 6.64
CA LYS A 97 10.73 5.41 5.58
C LYS A 97 9.77 4.22 5.57
N ALA A 98 10.28 3.01 5.78
CA ALA A 98 9.44 1.81 5.86
C ALA A 98 8.57 1.83 7.11
N THR A 99 9.14 2.25 8.23
CA THR A 99 8.47 2.46 9.50
C THR A 99 7.36 3.52 9.39
N GLN A 100 7.63 4.62 8.70
CA GLN A 100 6.64 5.68 8.48
C GLN A 100 5.40 5.19 7.69
N VAL A 101 5.59 4.36 6.65
CA VAL A 101 4.47 3.77 5.90
C VAL A 101 3.61 2.89 6.80
N LEU A 102 4.23 2.07 7.65
CA LEU A 102 3.49 1.19 8.56
C LEU A 102 2.72 1.99 9.62
N PHE A 103 3.31 3.04 10.20
CA PHE A 103 2.60 3.94 11.12
C PHE A 103 1.45 4.67 10.45
N GLN A 104 1.60 5.08 9.18
CA GLN A 104 0.50 5.70 8.46
C GLN A 104 -0.64 4.72 8.21
N ILE A 105 -0.33 3.47 7.82
CA ILE A 105 -1.32 2.41 7.67
C ILE A 105 -2.04 2.14 9.00
N GLN A 106 -1.30 2.08 10.10
CA GLN A 106 -1.87 1.91 11.44
C GLN A 106 -2.83 3.05 11.76
N HIS A 107 -2.38 4.29 11.63
CA HIS A 107 -3.20 5.46 11.89
C HIS A 107 -4.49 5.47 11.05
N ASP A 108 -4.39 5.16 9.75
CA ASP A 108 -5.54 5.18 8.84
C ASP A 108 -6.54 4.06 9.14
N LEU A 109 -6.07 2.86 9.51
CA LEU A 109 -6.94 1.74 9.90
C LEU A 109 -7.62 2.00 11.24
N GLU A 110 -6.90 2.51 12.25
CA GLU A 110 -7.46 2.87 13.55
C GLU A 110 -8.48 4.02 13.41
N ALA A 111 -8.17 5.04 12.58
CA ALA A 111 -9.12 6.11 12.27
C ALA A 111 -10.37 5.61 11.53
N ALA A 112 -10.27 4.50 10.80
CA ALA A 112 -11.40 3.82 10.17
C ALA A 112 -12.19 2.91 11.15
N GLY A 113 -11.73 2.76 12.39
CA GLY A 113 -12.37 1.96 13.43
C GLY A 113 -11.96 0.48 13.42
N HIS A 114 -10.83 0.15 12.81
CA HIS A 114 -10.25 -1.20 12.81
C HIS A 114 -9.20 -1.33 13.93
N GLU A 115 -9.00 -2.55 14.42
CA GLU A 115 -7.92 -2.90 15.32
C GLU A 115 -6.72 -3.39 14.52
N LEU A 116 -5.54 -2.84 14.78
CA LEU A 116 -4.30 -3.31 14.16
C LEU A 116 -3.38 -3.90 15.22
N PHE A 117 -2.74 -5.02 14.89
CA PHE A 117 -1.73 -5.63 15.75
C PHE A 117 -0.56 -6.18 14.91
N PHE A 118 0.62 -6.17 15.50
CA PHE A 118 1.78 -6.84 14.93
C PHE A 118 1.80 -8.29 15.36
N ALA A 119 2.14 -9.20 14.44
CA ALA A 119 2.37 -10.60 14.78
C ALA A 119 3.48 -10.69 15.84
N ALA A 120 3.32 -11.57 16.83
CA ALA A 120 4.26 -11.70 17.94
C ALA A 120 5.68 -12.12 17.51
N LYS A 121 5.81 -12.71 16.33
CA LYS A 121 7.10 -13.10 15.71
C LYS A 121 7.15 -12.63 14.26
N THR A 122 8.31 -12.17 13.85
CA THR A 122 8.62 -11.81 12.47
C THR A 122 8.88 -13.06 11.62
N GLN A 123 8.91 -12.89 10.28
CA GLN A 123 9.29 -13.97 9.38
C GLN A 123 10.73 -14.44 9.63
N GLN A 124 11.64 -13.52 9.99
CA GLN A 124 13.04 -13.83 10.30
C GLN A 124 13.16 -14.69 11.56
N GLU A 125 12.48 -14.34 12.66
CA GLU A 125 12.46 -15.14 13.90
C GLU A 125 11.87 -16.54 13.68
N LEU A 126 10.97 -16.67 12.71
CA LEU A 126 10.43 -17.94 12.25
C LEU A 126 11.31 -18.61 11.17
N GLN A 127 12.54 -18.09 10.96
CA GLN A 127 13.55 -18.60 10.04
C GLN A 127 13.04 -18.67 8.59
N HIS A 128 12.15 -17.75 8.18
CA HIS A 128 11.49 -17.74 6.87
C HIS A 128 10.82 -19.07 6.49
N ASN A 129 10.59 -19.95 7.48
CA ASN A 129 9.97 -21.25 7.28
C ASN A 129 8.45 -21.09 7.16
N VAL A 130 7.93 -21.32 5.95
CA VAL A 130 6.50 -21.12 5.64
C VAL A 130 5.59 -21.93 6.58
N ARG A 131 5.95 -23.17 6.93
CA ARG A 131 5.12 -24.01 7.83
C ARG A 131 5.04 -23.42 9.24
N ARG A 132 6.14 -22.87 9.77
CA ARG A 132 6.18 -22.21 11.08
C ARG A 132 5.38 -20.92 11.05
N ILE A 133 5.54 -20.11 9.98
CA ILE A 133 4.79 -18.88 9.79
C ILE A 133 3.28 -19.16 9.71
N VAL A 134 2.87 -20.13 8.92
CA VAL A 134 1.46 -20.54 8.76
C VAL A 134 0.84 -20.94 10.09
N ARG A 135 1.55 -21.73 10.90
CA ARG A 135 1.09 -22.10 12.24
C ARG A 135 0.89 -20.87 13.11
N HIS A 136 1.91 -19.99 13.17
CA HIS A 136 1.88 -18.76 13.96
C HIS A 136 0.76 -17.80 13.54
N VAL A 137 0.54 -17.63 12.23
CA VAL A 137 -0.58 -16.85 11.67
C VAL A 137 -1.93 -17.48 12.02
N GLY A 138 -2.04 -18.81 11.95
CA GLY A 138 -3.27 -19.54 12.27
C GLY A 138 -3.68 -19.46 13.74
N GLU A 139 -2.72 -19.32 14.66
CA GLU A 139 -2.96 -19.10 16.09
C GLU A 139 -3.46 -17.67 16.38
N SER A 140 -3.22 -16.74 15.47
CA SER A 140 -3.62 -15.33 15.60
C SER A 140 -5.00 -15.12 14.98
N ARG A 141 -5.98 -14.72 15.78
CA ARG A 141 -7.35 -14.42 15.30
C ARG A 141 -7.37 -13.08 14.56
N ALA A 142 -7.02 -13.10 13.27
CA ALA A 142 -7.07 -11.92 12.40
C ALA A 142 -8.16 -12.08 11.33
N ASP A 143 -8.87 -10.99 11.04
CA ASP A 143 -9.86 -10.91 9.95
C ASP A 143 -9.18 -10.62 8.61
N ALA A 144 -7.99 -10.00 8.63
CA ALA A 144 -7.16 -9.73 7.46
C ALA A 144 -5.68 -9.67 7.85
N TRP A 145 -4.80 -9.84 6.87
CA TRP A 145 -3.36 -9.75 7.05
C TRP A 145 -2.71 -8.73 6.11
N ILE A 146 -1.70 -8.03 6.63
CA ILE A 146 -0.72 -7.28 5.83
C ILE A 146 0.61 -8.01 5.98
N VAL A 147 1.12 -8.56 4.90
CA VAL A 147 2.40 -9.30 4.90
C VAL A 147 3.47 -8.43 4.24
N VAL A 148 4.44 -8.02 5.03
CA VAL A 148 5.53 -7.13 4.59
C VAL A 148 6.66 -7.98 4.01
N SER A 149 7.07 -7.70 2.78
CA SER A 149 8.19 -8.37 2.08
C SER A 149 8.10 -9.91 2.05
N GLY A 150 6.88 -10.45 1.99
CA GLY A 150 6.65 -11.89 1.98
C GLY A 150 7.34 -12.61 0.82
N SER A 151 7.89 -13.82 1.10
CA SER A 151 8.40 -14.70 0.05
C SER A 151 7.29 -15.17 -0.88
N ARG A 152 7.63 -15.55 -2.13
CA ARG A 152 6.65 -16.09 -3.09
C ARG A 152 5.87 -17.28 -2.51
N ALA A 153 6.53 -18.19 -1.82
CA ALA A 153 5.91 -19.37 -1.23
C ALA A 153 4.89 -19.00 -0.15
N LEU A 154 5.24 -18.05 0.72
CA LEU A 154 4.35 -17.54 1.76
C LEU A 154 3.13 -16.83 1.16
N LEU A 155 3.35 -15.92 0.21
CA LEU A 155 2.27 -15.17 -0.44
C LEU A 155 1.35 -16.07 -1.28
N ARG A 156 1.90 -17.13 -1.91
CA ARG A 156 1.10 -18.18 -2.57
C ARG A 156 0.21 -18.92 -1.58
N TRP A 157 0.68 -19.16 -0.36
CA TRP A 157 -0.16 -19.74 0.68
C TRP A 157 -1.30 -18.79 1.06
N PHE A 158 -0.99 -17.49 1.32
CA PHE A 158 -2.00 -16.49 1.64
C PHE A 158 -3.04 -16.28 0.52
N SER A 159 -2.62 -16.31 -0.76
CA SER A 159 -3.55 -16.15 -1.90
C SER A 159 -4.62 -17.25 -1.98
N ARG A 160 -4.43 -18.37 -1.28
CA ARG A 160 -5.37 -19.50 -1.22
C ARG A 160 -6.23 -19.51 0.04
N GLN A 161 -6.02 -18.54 0.94
CA GLN A 161 -6.80 -18.47 2.19
C GLN A 161 -8.09 -17.67 1.97
N LYS A 162 -9.11 -17.98 2.81
CA LYS A 162 -10.34 -17.18 2.87
C LYS A 162 -10.10 -15.83 3.54
N THR A 163 -9.13 -15.74 4.44
CA THR A 163 -8.74 -14.50 5.12
C THR A 163 -8.02 -13.59 4.13
N PRO A 164 -8.53 -12.38 3.87
CA PRO A 164 -7.90 -11.44 2.97
C PRO A 164 -6.47 -11.12 3.36
N CYS A 165 -5.59 -10.95 2.37
CA CYS A 165 -4.21 -10.59 2.57
C CYS A 165 -3.77 -9.50 1.59
N LEU A 166 -3.13 -8.45 2.10
CA LEU A 166 -2.39 -7.46 1.34
C LEU A 166 -0.89 -7.77 1.42
N ALA A 167 -0.27 -8.04 0.29
CA ALA A 167 1.19 -8.15 0.19
C ALA A 167 1.79 -6.75 0.03
N LEU A 168 2.53 -6.30 1.04
CA LEU A 168 3.27 -5.03 1.01
C LEU A 168 4.74 -5.31 0.70
N PHE A 169 5.24 -4.81 -0.44
CA PHE A 169 6.63 -5.00 -0.91
C PHE A 169 7.04 -6.46 -1.20
N GLY A 170 6.10 -7.41 -1.28
CA GLY A 170 6.39 -8.84 -1.44
C GLY A 170 6.57 -9.31 -2.90
N ARG A 171 6.92 -10.59 -3.07
CA ARG A 171 7.04 -11.26 -4.39
C ARG A 171 5.70 -11.82 -4.82
N THR A 172 4.92 -11.03 -5.54
CA THR A 172 3.53 -11.33 -5.90
C THR A 172 3.32 -11.73 -7.36
N ASP A 173 4.40 -11.87 -8.15
CA ASP A 173 4.30 -12.14 -9.59
C ASP A 173 3.44 -13.38 -9.88
N GLY A 174 2.38 -13.21 -10.70
CA GLY A 174 1.45 -14.29 -11.06
C GLY A 174 0.63 -14.86 -9.89
N LEU A 175 0.48 -14.12 -8.78
CA LEU A 175 -0.41 -14.49 -7.67
C LEU A 175 -1.65 -13.59 -7.67
N GLU A 176 -2.81 -14.20 -7.46
CA GLU A 176 -4.07 -13.50 -7.22
C GLU A 176 -4.15 -13.04 -5.76
N ILE A 177 -3.46 -11.93 -5.45
CA ILE A 177 -3.40 -11.35 -4.12
C ILE A 177 -3.36 -9.82 -4.23
N ALA A 178 -4.02 -9.12 -3.32
CA ALA A 178 -3.90 -7.68 -3.21
C ALA A 178 -2.45 -7.31 -2.92
N ARG A 179 -1.92 -6.31 -3.64
CA ARG A 179 -0.52 -5.91 -3.50
C ARG A 179 -0.34 -4.41 -3.54
N ALA A 180 0.64 -3.92 -2.78
CA ALA A 180 1.12 -2.56 -2.84
C ALA A 180 2.65 -2.52 -2.71
N GLY A 181 3.28 -1.59 -3.42
CA GLY A 181 4.72 -1.37 -3.38
C GLY A 181 5.18 -0.44 -4.50
N PRO A 182 6.41 0.09 -4.40
CA PRO A 182 6.95 0.94 -5.45
C PRO A 182 7.25 0.12 -6.71
N ASP A 183 6.90 0.67 -7.86
CA ASP A 183 7.39 0.16 -9.14
C ASP A 183 8.84 0.61 -9.35
N LYS A 184 9.76 -0.28 -9.08
CA LYS A 184 11.20 -0.03 -9.23
C LYS A 184 11.73 -0.39 -10.62
N GLY A 185 10.95 -1.12 -11.43
CA GLY A 185 11.37 -1.63 -12.75
C GLY A 185 11.95 -0.55 -13.66
N PRO A 186 11.22 0.55 -13.94
CA PRO A 186 11.70 1.60 -14.82
C PRO A 186 13.04 2.22 -14.38
N ALA A 187 13.23 2.43 -13.06
CA ALA A 187 14.45 3.01 -12.53
C ALA A 187 15.68 2.09 -12.69
N TYR A 188 15.50 0.79 -12.44
CA TYR A 188 16.59 -0.20 -12.64
C TYR A 188 16.96 -0.33 -14.10
N ILE A 189 15.99 -0.38 -15.01
CA ILE A 189 16.25 -0.43 -16.44
C ILE A 189 16.95 0.85 -16.91
N ALA A 190 16.51 2.02 -16.48
CA ALA A 190 17.16 3.29 -16.81
C ALA A 190 18.61 3.34 -16.33
N ALA A 191 18.89 2.92 -15.10
CA ALA A 191 20.25 2.86 -14.54
C ALA A 191 21.12 1.85 -15.34
N THR A 192 20.59 0.67 -15.67
CA THR A 192 21.29 -0.34 -16.47
C THR A 192 21.67 0.23 -17.85
N ARG A 193 20.73 0.88 -18.53
CA ARG A 193 20.99 1.48 -19.85
C ARG A 193 21.97 2.66 -19.79
N GLN A 194 21.96 3.43 -18.73
CA GLN A 194 22.96 4.49 -18.53
C GLN A 194 24.36 3.90 -18.37
N LEU A 195 24.54 2.82 -17.59
CA LEU A 195 25.81 2.13 -17.46
C LEU A 195 26.28 1.57 -18.80
N LEU A 196 25.38 0.99 -19.61
CA LEU A 196 25.68 0.51 -20.95
C LEU A 196 26.14 1.65 -21.89
N ALA A 197 25.47 2.80 -21.85
CA ALA A 197 25.83 3.99 -22.62
C ALA A 197 27.21 4.54 -22.24
N LEU A 198 27.60 4.40 -20.96
CA LEU A 198 28.95 4.73 -20.48
C LEU A 198 30.02 3.69 -20.84
N GLY A 199 29.67 2.64 -21.58
CA GLY A 199 30.59 1.61 -22.06
C GLY A 199 30.80 0.43 -21.11
N HIS A 200 30.12 0.37 -19.98
CA HIS A 200 30.23 -0.78 -19.07
C HIS A 200 29.62 -2.03 -19.70
N ARG A 201 30.36 -3.16 -19.64
CA ARG A 201 29.93 -4.46 -20.19
C ARG A 201 29.82 -5.55 -19.13
N GLN A 202 30.37 -5.30 -17.94
CA GLN A 202 30.26 -6.20 -16.79
C GLN A 202 29.37 -5.54 -15.75
N ILE A 203 28.07 -5.81 -15.86
CA ILE A 203 27.05 -5.20 -14.98
C ILE A 203 26.46 -6.31 -14.15
N VAL A 204 26.43 -6.09 -12.82
CA VAL A 204 25.84 -7.01 -11.85
C VAL A 204 24.81 -6.29 -11.01
N LEU A 205 23.76 -7.01 -10.63
CA LEU A 205 22.75 -6.59 -9.69
C LEU A 205 22.92 -7.43 -8.41
N ILE A 206 23.42 -6.82 -7.35
CA ILE A 206 23.59 -7.49 -6.06
C ILE A 206 22.22 -7.70 -5.43
N VAL A 207 21.87 -8.95 -5.16
CA VAL A 207 20.54 -9.31 -4.66
C VAL A 207 20.60 -10.26 -3.47
N ARG A 208 19.62 -10.18 -2.58
CA ARG A 208 19.44 -11.19 -1.53
C ARG A 208 19.01 -12.53 -2.14
N ARG A 209 19.44 -13.65 -1.57
CA ARG A 209 19.11 -15.01 -2.03
C ARG A 209 17.63 -15.24 -2.35
N PRO A 210 16.65 -14.81 -1.51
CA PRO A 210 15.24 -15.02 -1.81
C PRO A 210 14.74 -14.29 -3.07
N ARG A 211 15.49 -13.32 -3.59
CA ARG A 211 15.16 -12.63 -4.84
C ARG A 211 15.70 -13.34 -6.08
N ARG A 212 16.65 -14.23 -5.90
CA ARG A 212 17.30 -15.02 -6.96
C ARG A 212 16.76 -16.44 -7.06
N GLU A 213 16.34 -17.02 -5.93
CA GLU A 213 15.95 -18.43 -5.84
C GLU A 213 14.46 -18.62 -5.59
N PRO A 214 13.84 -19.70 -6.13
CA PRO A 214 14.40 -20.70 -7.05
C PRO A 214 14.67 -20.14 -8.44
N GLU A 215 14.09 -19.02 -8.80
CA GLU A 215 14.26 -18.28 -10.04
C GLU A 215 14.34 -16.77 -9.73
N PRO A 216 15.01 -15.95 -10.57
CA PRO A 216 15.07 -14.52 -10.41
C PRO A 216 13.66 -13.90 -10.38
N GLY A 217 13.46 -12.85 -9.56
CA GLY A 217 12.23 -12.10 -9.54
C GLY A 217 11.99 -11.33 -10.83
N HIS A 218 10.79 -10.79 -11.00
CA HIS A 218 10.42 -10.05 -12.22
C HIS A 218 11.38 -8.90 -12.52
N LEU A 219 11.83 -8.16 -11.51
CA LEU A 219 12.78 -7.07 -11.67
C LEU A 219 14.14 -7.58 -12.15
N GLU A 220 14.66 -8.61 -11.49
CA GLU A 220 15.93 -9.22 -11.81
C GLU A 220 15.90 -9.82 -13.24
N GLN A 221 14.81 -10.48 -13.61
CA GLN A 221 14.59 -10.99 -14.97
C GLN A 221 14.56 -9.87 -16.01
N ALA A 222 13.84 -8.76 -15.72
CA ALA A 222 13.76 -7.61 -16.61
C ALA A 222 15.15 -7.01 -16.90
N VAL A 223 16.00 -6.89 -15.87
CA VAL A 223 17.38 -6.42 -16.02
C VAL A 223 18.19 -7.40 -16.87
N LEU A 224 18.10 -8.71 -16.61
CA LEU A 224 18.82 -9.72 -17.42
C LEU A 224 18.39 -9.70 -18.89
N VAL A 225 17.09 -9.56 -19.15
CA VAL A 225 16.55 -9.44 -20.52
C VAL A 225 17.04 -8.17 -21.20
N ASP A 226 17.07 -7.02 -20.52
CA ASP A 226 17.56 -5.77 -21.08
C ASP A 226 19.06 -5.83 -21.37
N LEU A 227 19.87 -6.44 -20.50
CA LEU A 227 21.30 -6.69 -20.74
C LEU A 227 21.52 -7.61 -21.96
N ALA A 228 20.74 -8.69 -22.06
CA ALA A 228 20.83 -9.60 -23.19
C ALA A 228 20.47 -8.93 -24.52
N ALA A 229 19.45 -8.07 -24.53
CA ALA A 229 19.07 -7.27 -25.69
C ALA A 229 20.18 -6.31 -26.18
N HIS A 230 21.10 -5.94 -25.28
CA HIS A 230 22.29 -5.14 -25.61
C HIS A 230 23.57 -5.98 -25.86
N GLY A 231 23.41 -7.29 -26.15
CA GLY A 231 24.51 -8.19 -26.52
C GLY A 231 25.40 -8.65 -25.35
N ILE A 232 24.95 -8.50 -24.11
CA ILE A 232 25.67 -8.99 -22.94
C ILE A 232 25.21 -10.41 -22.61
N LYS A 233 26.17 -11.36 -22.48
CA LYS A 233 25.84 -12.69 -22.00
C LYS A 233 25.40 -12.64 -20.56
N THR A 234 24.16 -13.06 -20.29
CA THR A 234 23.55 -13.02 -18.96
C THR A 234 23.50 -14.38 -18.29
N GLY A 235 23.48 -14.37 -16.95
CA GLY A 235 23.42 -15.59 -16.13
C GLY A 235 23.47 -15.29 -14.63
N ARG A 236 23.70 -16.34 -13.82
CA ARG A 236 23.80 -16.20 -12.36
C ARG A 236 24.89 -15.21 -11.91
N HIS A 237 25.95 -15.05 -12.73
CA HIS A 237 27.03 -14.11 -12.44
C HIS A 237 26.57 -12.64 -12.43
N ASN A 238 25.48 -12.30 -13.12
CA ASN A 238 24.90 -10.95 -13.09
C ASN A 238 24.07 -10.69 -11.83
N LEU A 239 23.77 -11.74 -11.04
CA LEU A 239 22.98 -11.65 -9.81
C LEU A 239 23.77 -12.24 -8.64
N PRO A 240 24.94 -11.66 -8.27
CA PRO A 240 25.70 -12.11 -7.11
C PRO A 240 24.83 -11.96 -5.85
N GLU A 241 25.02 -12.93 -4.95
CA GLU A 241 24.29 -12.96 -3.69
C GLU A 241 24.94 -11.99 -2.70
N TRP A 242 24.11 -11.28 -1.98
CA TRP A 242 24.51 -10.48 -0.83
C TRP A 242 23.86 -11.06 0.40
N GLU A 243 24.69 -11.38 1.38
CA GLU A 243 24.27 -11.78 2.71
C GLU A 243 24.71 -10.70 3.70
N GLU A 244 23.80 -10.32 4.58
CA GLU A 244 24.12 -9.47 5.72
C GLU A 244 24.96 -10.30 6.70
N THR A 245 26.26 -10.10 6.69
CA THR A 245 27.12 -10.61 7.78
C THR A 245 26.89 -9.71 8.99
N ARG A 246 26.42 -10.32 10.08
CA ARG A 246 26.30 -9.68 11.39
C ARG A 246 27.68 -9.48 12.02
#